data_96ee0f4a5a9443866213b74960e1ca78
#
_entry.id   96ee0f4a5a9443866213b74960e1ca78
#
_cell.length_a   1.000
_cell.length_b   1.000
_cell.length_c   1.000
_cell.angle_alpha   90.00
_cell.angle_beta   90.00
_cell.angle_gamma   90.00
#
_symmetry.space_group_name_H-M   'P 1'
#
loop_
_entity.id
_entity.type
_entity.pdbx_description
1 polymer ?
#
loop_
_entity_poly.entity_id
_entity_poly.type
_entity_poly.pdbx_seq_one_letter_code
_entity_poly.pdbx_strand_id
1 'polypeptide(L)'
;IRVKGSDTPDTTDTRLNVTGAQIRVPAQGSTTEKQGLRFISTLDEAFYNTLTQPTASTDTGIGFGTVVFPTKLLAEGEKLTKETAKDGKNAAIVPAVKLWEVPNGSVAPYTACMTDITQDAESLTTSYTVVPYATYMDGETEVTVYGAQYATTVFDIAKAAFESKSESDYVNEYLYNEILHVVDPETYNDPQKWSNIYKPGA
;
A
#
# COMPACT_ATOMS: atom_id res chain seq x y z
N ILE A 1 -11.37 29.05 -14.44
CA ILE A 1 -10.76 28.11 -15.41
C ILE A 1 -9.60 27.45 -14.66
N ARG A 2 -9.70 26.14 -14.40
CA ARG A 2 -8.56 25.40 -13.85
C ARG A 2 -7.53 25.18 -14.93
N VAL A 3 -6.29 25.62 -14.69
CA VAL A 3 -5.15 25.25 -15.53
C VAL A 3 -4.53 24.00 -14.89
N LYS A 4 -4.44 22.91 -15.65
CA LYS A 4 -3.71 21.71 -15.23
C LYS A 4 -2.23 22.04 -15.28
N GLY A 5 -1.56 22.06 -14.12
CA GLY A 5 -0.11 22.18 -14.02
C GLY A 5 0.60 20.93 -14.52
N SER A 6 1.91 21.02 -14.71
CA SER A 6 2.70 19.84 -15.06
C SER A 6 2.75 18.86 -13.90
N ASP A 7 2.46 17.58 -14.16
CA ASP A 7 2.96 16.50 -13.33
C ASP A 7 4.49 16.55 -13.39
N THR A 8 5.16 16.83 -12.26
CA THR A 8 6.62 16.81 -12.20
C THR A 8 7.07 15.55 -11.43
N PRO A 9 7.17 14.40 -12.12
CA PRO A 9 7.60 13.16 -11.47
C PRO A 9 9.10 13.15 -11.12
N ASP A 10 9.85 14.14 -11.54
CA ASP A 10 11.32 14.15 -11.41
C ASP A 10 11.83 14.47 -10.01
N THR A 11 11.03 15.11 -9.17
CA THR A 11 11.41 15.41 -7.78
C THR A 11 10.55 14.62 -6.81
N THR A 12 11.22 13.81 -5.97
CA THR A 12 10.56 13.13 -4.86
C THR A 12 10.21 14.14 -3.77
N ASP A 13 8.94 14.24 -3.41
CA ASP A 13 8.48 15.10 -2.32
C ASP A 13 8.63 14.35 -0.98
N THR A 14 9.54 14.80 -0.15
CA THR A 14 9.86 14.16 1.13
C THR A 14 8.76 14.29 2.19
N ARG A 15 7.74 15.10 1.94
CA ARG A 15 6.56 15.23 2.80
C ARG A 15 5.58 14.06 2.65
N LEU A 16 5.79 13.23 1.61
CA LEU A 16 4.98 12.06 1.29
C LEU A 16 5.85 10.81 1.32
N ASN A 17 5.50 9.82 2.14
CA ASN A 17 6.29 8.59 2.26
C ASN A 17 5.41 7.35 2.33
N VAL A 18 5.89 6.22 1.78
CA VAL A 18 5.37 4.89 2.09
C VAL A 18 6.26 4.32 3.20
N THR A 19 5.67 4.02 4.33
CA THR A 19 6.38 3.49 5.51
C THR A 19 6.43 1.98 5.55
N GLY A 20 5.66 1.31 4.68
CA GLY A 20 5.64 -0.14 4.56
C GLY A 20 4.31 -0.68 4.06
N ALA A 21 4.17 -2.00 4.20
CA ALA A 21 2.94 -2.70 3.86
C ALA A 21 2.61 -3.77 4.91
N GLN A 22 1.36 -4.21 4.91
CA GLN A 22 0.84 -5.26 5.80
C GLN A 22 -0.08 -6.18 5.02
N ILE A 23 -0.14 -7.45 5.41
CA ILE A 23 -1.19 -8.33 4.91
C ILE A 23 -2.49 -8.02 5.68
N ARG A 24 -3.55 -7.72 4.93
CA ARG A 24 -4.90 -7.71 5.49
C ARG A 24 -5.40 -9.15 5.52
N VAL A 25 -5.38 -9.75 6.69
CA VAL A 25 -5.92 -11.09 6.94
C VAL A 25 -7.42 -10.96 7.19
N PRO A 26 -8.29 -11.78 6.54
CA PRO A 26 -9.71 -11.80 6.85
C PRO A 26 -9.95 -12.14 8.31
N ALA A 27 -11.01 -11.60 8.92
CA ALA A 27 -11.37 -11.99 10.27
C ALA A 27 -11.70 -13.49 10.35
N GLN A 28 -11.33 -14.14 11.45
CA GLN A 28 -11.56 -15.57 11.64
C GLN A 28 -13.05 -15.93 11.49
N GLY A 29 -13.33 -16.86 10.57
CA GLY A 29 -14.71 -17.27 10.26
C GLY A 29 -15.47 -16.32 9.33
N SER A 30 -14.87 -15.25 8.85
CA SER A 30 -15.48 -14.36 7.85
C SER A 30 -15.52 -15.04 6.47
N THR A 31 -16.69 -15.00 5.83
CA THR A 31 -16.88 -15.46 4.45
C THR A 31 -16.95 -14.32 3.45
N THR A 32 -16.93 -13.08 3.92
CA THR A 32 -17.11 -11.87 3.10
C THR A 32 -15.87 -11.01 3.02
N GLU A 33 -15.00 -11.08 4.01
CA GLU A 33 -13.73 -10.35 3.98
C GLU A 33 -12.72 -11.02 3.06
N LYS A 34 -11.96 -10.19 2.35
CA LYS A 34 -10.94 -10.65 1.41
C LYS A 34 -9.55 -10.37 1.95
N GLN A 35 -8.62 -11.27 1.63
CA GLN A 35 -7.19 -11.00 1.77
C GLN A 35 -6.82 -9.78 0.95
N GLY A 36 -5.87 -9.01 1.47
CA GLY A 36 -5.36 -7.85 0.75
C GLY A 36 -3.94 -7.49 1.13
N LEU A 37 -3.32 -6.68 0.28
CA LEU A 37 -2.06 -6.01 0.56
C LEU A 37 -2.38 -4.55 0.88
N ARG A 38 -2.12 -4.14 2.13
CA ARG A 38 -2.35 -2.80 2.63
C ARG A 38 -1.05 -2.04 2.68
N PHE A 39 -0.94 -0.97 1.93
CA PHE A 39 0.19 -0.03 1.98
C PHE A 39 -0.11 1.06 3.00
N ILE A 40 0.88 1.41 3.80
CA ILE A 40 0.80 2.47 4.81
C ILE A 40 1.63 3.63 4.29
N SER A 41 0.98 4.76 4.09
CA SER A 41 1.59 6.01 3.65
C SER A 41 1.48 7.06 4.74
N THR A 42 2.40 8.00 4.77
CA THR A 42 2.37 9.15 5.66
C THR A 42 2.47 10.44 4.88
N LEU A 43 1.80 11.45 5.41
CA LEU A 43 1.79 12.80 4.91
C LEU A 43 2.24 13.72 6.04
N ASP A 44 3.16 14.65 5.74
CA ASP A 44 3.53 15.71 6.69
C ASP A 44 2.30 16.49 7.15
N GLU A 45 2.12 16.67 8.45
CA GLU A 45 0.92 17.27 9.01
C GLU A 45 0.78 18.75 8.63
N ALA A 46 1.88 19.49 8.59
CA ALA A 46 1.85 20.90 8.20
C ALA A 46 1.46 21.02 6.71
N PHE A 47 1.97 20.12 5.87
CA PHE A 47 1.58 20.06 4.47
C PHE A 47 0.10 19.66 4.31
N TYR A 48 -0.38 18.68 5.07
CA TYR A 48 -1.80 18.31 5.07
C TYR A 48 -2.71 19.50 5.39
N ASN A 49 -2.34 20.31 6.38
CA ASN A 49 -3.11 21.47 6.77
C ASN A 49 -3.12 22.58 5.70
N THR A 50 -2.16 22.57 4.76
CA THR A 50 -2.15 23.46 3.59
C THR A 50 -3.02 22.94 2.45
N LEU A 51 -3.24 21.62 2.38
CA LEU A 51 -4.18 21.02 1.45
C LEU A 51 -5.58 21.41 1.94
N THR A 52 -6.14 22.49 1.41
CA THR A 52 -7.48 22.96 1.77
C THR A 52 -8.46 21.79 1.76
N GLN A 53 -8.78 21.32 2.96
CA GLN A 53 -9.70 20.24 3.32
C GLN A 53 -10.08 19.38 2.12
N PRO A 54 -9.49 18.24 1.93
CA PRO A 54 -9.91 17.34 0.87
C PRO A 54 -11.36 16.94 1.17
N THR A 55 -12.28 17.66 0.59
CA THR A 55 -13.63 17.12 0.47
C THR A 55 -13.47 15.84 -0.32
N ALA A 56 -14.02 14.76 0.17
CA ALA A 56 -13.97 13.42 -0.43
C ALA A 56 -14.60 13.34 -1.84
N SER A 57 -14.72 14.45 -2.53
CA SER A 57 -15.19 14.55 -3.90
C SER A 57 -14.05 14.14 -4.83
N THR A 58 -14.16 12.94 -5.36
CA THR A 58 -13.30 12.39 -6.40
C THR A 58 -13.25 13.25 -7.67
N ASP A 59 -14.20 14.17 -7.83
CA ASP A 59 -14.33 15.02 -9.02
C ASP A 59 -13.49 16.29 -9.00
N THR A 60 -12.92 16.68 -7.88
CA THR A 60 -12.21 17.96 -7.80
C THR A 60 -10.74 17.88 -8.17
N GLY A 61 -10.16 16.69 -8.29
CA GLY A 61 -8.72 16.50 -8.55
C GLY A 61 -7.81 16.89 -7.38
N ILE A 62 -8.36 17.54 -6.36
CA ILE A 62 -7.62 17.96 -5.16
C ILE A 62 -7.71 16.86 -4.12
N GLY A 63 -6.59 16.56 -3.44
CA GLY A 63 -6.54 15.55 -2.40
C GLY A 63 -5.22 14.80 -2.38
N PHE A 64 -5.18 13.74 -1.61
CA PHE A 64 -4.02 12.88 -1.50
C PHE A 64 -4.42 11.40 -1.54
N GLY A 65 -3.47 10.54 -1.79
CA GLY A 65 -3.72 9.11 -1.86
C GLY A 65 -2.47 8.33 -2.27
N THR A 66 -2.68 7.13 -2.76
CA THR A 66 -1.63 6.22 -3.21
C THR A 66 -1.98 5.65 -4.57
N VAL A 67 -1.03 5.67 -5.48
CA VAL A 67 -1.11 4.94 -6.76
C VAL A 67 -0.46 3.58 -6.56
N VAL A 68 -1.15 2.52 -6.97
CA VAL A 68 -0.67 1.13 -6.91
C VAL A 68 -0.65 0.58 -8.33
N PHE A 69 0.48 -0.01 -8.73
CA PHE A 69 0.67 -0.49 -10.10
C PHE A 69 1.54 -1.76 -10.14
N PRO A 70 1.20 -2.76 -10.97
CA PRO A 70 2.07 -3.93 -11.14
C PRO A 70 3.44 -3.52 -11.69
N THR A 71 4.50 -3.79 -10.95
CA THR A 71 5.87 -3.36 -11.30
C THR A 71 6.30 -3.80 -12.70
N LYS A 72 5.89 -5.00 -13.11
CA LYS A 72 6.21 -5.57 -14.43
C LYS A 72 5.66 -4.78 -15.63
N LEU A 73 4.71 -3.88 -15.38
CA LEU A 73 4.10 -3.04 -16.42
C LEU A 73 4.73 -1.65 -16.52
N LEU A 74 5.62 -1.29 -15.59
CA LEU A 74 6.42 -0.07 -15.69
C LEU A 74 7.57 -0.29 -16.66
N ALA A 75 7.83 0.66 -17.54
CA ALA A 75 9.04 0.67 -18.35
C ALA A 75 10.28 0.84 -17.45
N GLU A 76 11.44 0.39 -17.93
CA GLU A 76 12.69 0.57 -17.19
C GLU A 76 12.97 2.05 -16.93
N GLY A 77 13.16 2.41 -15.66
CA GLY A 77 13.40 3.80 -15.24
C GLY A 77 12.15 4.69 -15.21
N GLU A 78 10.99 4.16 -15.59
CA GLU A 78 9.73 4.91 -15.54
C GLU A 78 9.29 5.16 -14.09
N LYS A 79 8.89 6.38 -13.81
CA LYS A 79 8.31 6.74 -12.53
C LYS A 79 6.80 6.59 -12.56
N LEU A 80 6.28 5.92 -11.52
CA LEU A 80 4.84 5.75 -11.35
C LEU A 80 4.18 7.10 -11.04
N THR A 81 3.17 7.44 -11.81
CA THR A 81 2.32 8.63 -11.62
C THR A 81 0.85 8.27 -11.78
N LYS A 82 -0.05 9.20 -11.50
CA LYS A 82 -1.48 9.04 -11.78
C LYS A 82 -1.74 8.86 -13.28
N GLU A 83 -0.95 9.50 -14.13
CA GLU A 83 -1.09 9.38 -15.60
C GLU A 83 -0.64 8.00 -16.07
N THR A 84 0.54 7.51 -15.62
CA THR A 84 1.01 6.14 -15.90
C THR A 84 -0.05 5.10 -15.51
N ALA A 85 -0.70 5.29 -14.36
CA ALA A 85 -1.72 4.38 -13.86
C ALA A 85 -3.02 4.39 -14.69
N LYS A 86 -3.38 5.49 -15.35
CA LYS A 86 -4.60 5.56 -16.18
C LYS A 86 -4.53 4.70 -17.42
N ASP A 87 -3.34 4.56 -17.99
CA ASP A 87 -3.12 3.79 -19.22
C ASP A 87 -2.94 2.29 -18.92
N GLY A 88 -2.76 1.93 -17.64
CA GLY A 88 -2.50 0.56 -17.21
C GLY A 88 -3.76 -0.23 -16.88
N LYS A 89 -3.85 -1.45 -17.44
CA LYS A 89 -4.78 -2.46 -16.94
C LYS A 89 -4.30 -2.90 -15.55
N ASN A 90 -5.18 -2.97 -14.56
CA ASN A 90 -4.92 -3.35 -13.17
C ASN A 90 -4.22 -2.28 -12.31
N ALA A 91 -4.23 -1.03 -12.73
CA ALA A 91 -3.79 0.07 -11.89
C ALA A 91 -4.91 0.52 -10.95
N ALA A 92 -4.55 0.88 -9.74
CA ALA A 92 -5.45 1.48 -8.78
C ALA A 92 -4.92 2.84 -8.33
N ILE A 93 -5.75 3.87 -8.43
CA ILE A 93 -5.55 5.13 -7.76
C ILE A 93 -6.47 5.12 -6.54
N VAL A 94 -5.89 5.04 -5.36
CA VAL A 94 -6.64 4.95 -4.10
C VAL A 94 -6.60 6.32 -3.42
N PRO A 95 -7.64 7.15 -3.57
CA PRO A 95 -7.75 8.40 -2.83
C PRO A 95 -7.88 8.10 -1.34
N ALA A 96 -7.16 8.84 -0.51
CA ALA A 96 -7.37 8.79 0.91
C ALA A 96 -8.55 9.70 1.30
N VAL A 97 -9.48 9.14 2.05
CA VAL A 97 -10.67 9.87 2.52
C VAL A 97 -10.55 10.30 3.98
N LYS A 98 -9.61 9.72 4.71
CA LYS A 98 -9.39 10.01 6.13
C LYS A 98 -7.95 9.70 6.54
N LEU A 99 -7.39 10.56 7.36
CA LEU A 99 -6.17 10.27 8.10
C LEU A 99 -6.48 9.50 9.37
N TRP A 100 -5.56 8.67 9.82
CA TRP A 100 -5.59 8.17 11.18
C TRP A 100 -5.15 9.30 12.12
N GLU A 101 -5.86 9.48 13.22
CA GLU A 101 -5.44 10.40 14.26
C GLU A 101 -4.14 9.86 14.90
N VAL A 102 -3.08 10.65 14.83
CA VAL A 102 -1.83 10.33 15.49
C VAL A 102 -1.69 11.28 16.67
N PRO A 103 -1.81 10.79 17.90
CA PRO A 103 -1.54 11.61 19.08
C PRO A 103 -0.08 12.09 19.05
N ASN A 104 0.16 13.39 19.00
CA ASN A 104 1.48 14.03 19.07
C ASN A 104 2.43 13.73 17.89
N GLY A 105 1.93 13.44 16.70
CA GLY A 105 2.76 13.17 15.52
C GLY A 105 2.93 14.38 14.60
N SER A 106 4.09 14.48 13.96
CA SER A 106 4.35 15.43 12.86
C SER A 106 3.92 14.88 11.50
N VAL A 107 3.36 13.67 11.47
CA VAL A 107 2.91 12.98 10.27
C VAL A 107 1.53 12.36 10.46
N ALA A 108 0.78 12.34 9.39
CA ALA A 108 -0.56 11.80 9.35
C ALA A 108 -0.57 10.52 8.48
N PRO A 109 -0.78 9.33 9.06
CA PRO A 109 -0.83 8.09 8.31
C PRO A 109 -2.18 7.88 7.62
N TYR A 110 -2.14 7.26 6.45
CA TYR A 110 -3.29 6.78 5.70
C TYR A 110 -2.95 5.47 4.98
N THR A 111 -3.95 4.77 4.49
CA THR A 111 -3.73 3.48 3.85
C THR A 111 -4.40 3.36 2.50
N ALA A 112 -3.76 2.60 1.62
CA ALA A 112 -4.35 2.04 0.42
C ALA A 112 -4.35 0.52 0.54
N CYS A 113 -5.49 -0.13 0.27
CA CYS A 113 -5.59 -1.58 0.35
C CYS A 113 -6.04 -2.14 -1.00
N MET A 114 -5.22 -3.03 -1.54
CA MET A 114 -5.55 -3.85 -2.69
C MET A 114 -6.12 -5.17 -2.20
N THR A 115 -7.28 -5.56 -2.69
CA THR A 115 -7.99 -6.82 -2.35
C THR A 115 -8.15 -7.69 -3.58
N ASP A 116 -8.73 -8.86 -3.40
CA ASP A 116 -9.00 -9.83 -4.48
C ASP A 116 -7.73 -10.34 -5.18
N ILE A 117 -6.61 -10.41 -4.45
CA ILE A 117 -5.38 -11.05 -4.92
C ILE A 117 -5.63 -12.56 -4.89
N THR A 118 -5.46 -13.20 -6.04
CA THR A 118 -5.63 -14.66 -6.16
C THR A 118 -4.57 -15.38 -5.30
N GLN A 119 -4.99 -16.44 -4.59
CA GLN A 119 -4.12 -17.27 -3.79
C GLN A 119 -3.38 -18.32 -4.63
N ASP A 120 -2.56 -17.87 -5.55
CA ASP A 120 -1.63 -18.69 -6.32
C ASP A 120 -0.23 -18.07 -6.29
N ALA A 121 0.78 -18.90 -6.55
CA ALA A 121 2.18 -18.49 -6.42
C ALA A 121 2.54 -17.29 -7.32
N GLU A 122 1.97 -17.21 -8.54
CA GLU A 122 2.23 -16.09 -9.45
C GLU A 122 1.67 -14.78 -8.90
N SER A 123 0.41 -14.79 -8.47
CA SER A 123 -0.26 -13.61 -7.92
C SER A 123 0.39 -13.12 -6.62
N LEU A 124 0.76 -14.05 -5.73
CA LEU A 124 1.37 -13.76 -4.44
C LEU A 124 2.82 -13.25 -4.56
N THR A 125 3.53 -13.61 -5.64
CA THR A 125 4.89 -13.12 -5.96
C THR A 125 4.92 -11.96 -6.95
N THR A 126 3.77 -11.55 -7.48
CA THR A 126 3.69 -10.35 -8.30
C THR A 126 4.10 -9.12 -7.49
N SER A 127 5.10 -8.39 -7.99
CA SER A 127 5.54 -7.14 -7.38
C SER A 127 4.63 -5.99 -7.75
N TYR A 128 4.29 -5.19 -6.75
CA TYR A 128 3.52 -3.95 -6.91
C TYR A 128 4.37 -2.76 -6.49
N THR A 129 4.49 -1.79 -7.40
CA THR A 129 5.08 -0.49 -7.09
C THR A 129 3.98 0.45 -6.66
N VAL A 130 4.24 1.20 -5.60
CA VAL A 130 3.33 2.20 -5.06
C VAL A 130 4.02 3.54 -4.90
N VAL A 131 3.25 4.60 -5.07
CA VAL A 131 3.72 5.96 -4.83
C VAL A 131 2.62 6.77 -4.15
N PRO A 132 2.92 7.45 -3.04
CA PRO A 132 1.99 8.39 -2.42
C PRO A 132 1.97 9.68 -3.24
N TYR A 133 0.81 10.30 -3.34
CA TYR A 133 0.64 11.56 -4.04
C TYR A 133 -0.18 12.56 -3.26
N ALA A 134 0.00 13.84 -3.56
CA ALA A 134 -0.90 14.91 -3.18
C ALA A 134 -1.13 15.86 -4.36
N THR A 135 -2.39 16.25 -4.54
CA THR A 135 -2.81 17.23 -5.56
C THR A 135 -3.41 18.42 -4.84
N TYR A 136 -2.93 19.61 -5.15
CA TYR A 136 -3.37 20.85 -4.52
C TYR A 136 -3.34 22.01 -5.52
N MET A 137 -3.90 23.15 -5.10
CA MET A 137 -3.82 24.39 -5.87
C MET A 137 -2.64 25.23 -5.42
N ASP A 138 -1.77 25.59 -6.35
CA ASP A 138 -0.76 26.63 -6.17
C ASP A 138 -1.22 27.87 -6.98
N GLY A 139 -1.85 28.80 -6.28
CA GLY A 139 -2.61 29.86 -6.92
C GLY A 139 -3.77 29.30 -7.74
N GLU A 140 -3.78 29.54 -9.05
CA GLU A 140 -4.79 29.02 -9.99
C GLU A 140 -4.36 27.71 -10.68
N THR A 141 -3.16 27.21 -10.39
CA THR A 141 -2.58 26.02 -11.02
C THR A 141 -2.77 24.80 -10.14
N GLU A 142 -3.34 23.73 -10.70
CA GLU A 142 -3.37 22.43 -10.03
C GLU A 142 -2.00 21.75 -10.17
N VAL A 143 -1.41 21.39 -9.03
CA VAL A 143 -0.10 20.72 -8.95
C VAL A 143 -0.28 19.36 -8.29
N THR A 144 0.34 18.33 -8.87
CA THR A 144 0.46 17.01 -8.24
C THR A 144 1.91 16.72 -7.93
N VAL A 145 2.18 16.34 -6.69
CA VAL A 145 3.51 15.92 -6.19
C VAL A 145 3.47 14.47 -5.76
N TYR A 146 4.61 13.80 -5.84
CA TYR A 146 4.76 12.38 -5.54
C TYR A 146 5.90 12.14 -4.55
N GLY A 147 5.69 11.22 -3.62
CA GLY A 147 6.74 10.75 -2.72
C GLY A 147 7.66 9.72 -3.37
N ALA A 148 8.49 9.08 -2.56
CA ALA A 148 9.33 7.98 -3.00
C ALA A 148 8.49 6.75 -3.38
N GLN A 149 8.91 6.06 -4.43
CA GLN A 149 8.33 4.77 -4.83
C GLN A 149 8.77 3.67 -3.85
N TYR A 150 7.86 2.77 -3.57
CA TYR A 150 8.10 1.55 -2.79
C TYR A 150 7.55 0.36 -3.56
N ALA A 151 8.29 -0.73 -3.62
CA ALA A 151 7.85 -1.94 -4.31
C ALA A 151 7.96 -3.16 -3.40
N THR A 152 6.95 -4.04 -3.44
CA THR A 152 6.92 -5.27 -2.65
C THR A 152 5.98 -6.30 -3.25
N THR A 153 6.02 -7.52 -2.72
CA THR A 153 5.10 -8.61 -3.02
C THR A 153 4.27 -8.97 -1.79
N VAL A 154 3.17 -9.70 -1.99
CA VAL A 154 2.41 -10.30 -0.87
C VAL A 154 3.31 -11.26 -0.09
N PHE A 155 4.08 -12.08 -0.82
CA PHE A 155 4.97 -13.07 -0.22
C PHE A 155 6.03 -12.44 0.70
N ASP A 156 6.72 -11.39 0.25
CA ASP A 156 7.77 -10.73 1.05
C ASP A 156 7.22 -10.13 2.35
N ILE A 157 6.04 -9.50 2.27
CA ILE A 157 5.38 -8.92 3.45
C ILE A 157 4.90 -10.02 4.41
N ALA A 158 4.30 -11.10 3.86
CA ALA A 158 3.86 -12.22 4.69
C ALA A 158 5.04 -12.90 5.40
N LYS A 159 6.16 -13.10 4.68
CA LYS A 159 7.38 -13.68 5.22
C LYS A 159 7.95 -12.82 6.34
N ALA A 160 8.10 -11.51 6.13
CA ALA A 160 8.62 -10.60 7.13
C ALA A 160 7.71 -10.56 8.39
N ALA A 161 6.39 -10.52 8.20
CA ALA A 161 5.43 -10.55 9.31
C ALA A 161 5.53 -11.86 10.11
N PHE A 162 5.56 -13.01 9.44
CA PHE A 162 5.69 -14.32 10.06
C PHE A 162 7.00 -14.47 10.83
N GLU A 163 8.13 -14.06 10.25
CA GLU A 163 9.46 -14.11 10.87
C GLU A 163 9.60 -13.16 12.06
N SER A 164 8.84 -12.05 12.09
CA SER A 164 8.87 -11.09 13.19
C SER A 164 8.29 -11.65 14.50
N LYS A 165 7.48 -12.70 14.43
CA LYS A 165 6.79 -13.35 15.55
C LYS A 165 5.95 -12.38 16.39
N SER A 166 5.48 -11.30 15.81
CA SER A 166 4.68 -10.27 16.51
C SER A 166 3.18 -10.42 16.29
N GLU A 167 2.78 -11.29 15.36
CA GLU A 167 1.38 -11.49 15.01
C GLU A 167 0.68 -12.52 15.93
N SER A 168 -0.65 -12.52 15.95
CA SER A 168 -1.43 -13.52 16.66
C SER A 168 -1.31 -14.91 16.02
N ASP A 169 -1.62 -15.96 16.77
CA ASP A 169 -1.58 -17.34 16.28
C ASP A 169 -2.43 -17.51 15.01
N TYR A 170 -3.63 -16.95 15.00
CA TYR A 170 -4.51 -16.99 13.83
C TYR A 170 -3.89 -16.33 12.60
N VAL A 171 -3.30 -15.15 12.77
CA VAL A 171 -2.65 -14.44 11.67
C VAL A 171 -1.45 -15.24 11.14
N ASN A 172 -0.63 -15.80 12.04
CA ASN A 172 0.52 -16.61 11.65
C ASN A 172 0.13 -17.90 10.94
N GLU A 173 -0.92 -18.57 11.40
CA GLU A 173 -1.50 -19.75 10.73
C GLU A 173 -1.95 -19.38 9.32
N TYR A 174 -2.64 -18.26 9.18
CA TYR A 174 -3.10 -17.76 7.89
C TYR A 174 -1.92 -17.45 6.95
N LEU A 175 -0.94 -16.67 7.40
CA LEU A 175 0.24 -16.33 6.61
C LEU A 175 0.98 -17.58 6.14
N TYR A 176 1.14 -18.56 7.03
CA TYR A 176 1.81 -19.82 6.73
C TYR A 176 1.06 -20.62 5.67
N ASN A 177 -0.21 -20.94 5.91
CA ASN A 177 -0.97 -21.85 5.07
C ASN A 177 -1.41 -21.23 3.73
N GLU A 178 -1.83 -19.96 3.77
CA GLU A 178 -2.47 -19.33 2.62
C GLU A 178 -1.50 -18.54 1.73
N ILE A 179 -0.29 -18.27 2.22
CA ILE A 179 0.69 -17.49 1.46
C ILE A 179 2.03 -18.22 1.36
N LEU A 180 2.69 -18.49 2.50
CA LEU A 180 4.08 -18.99 2.47
C LEU A 180 4.17 -20.38 1.89
N HIS A 181 3.30 -21.30 2.31
CA HIS A 181 3.24 -22.66 1.78
C HIS A 181 2.83 -22.71 0.30
N VAL A 182 1.94 -21.81 -0.13
CA VAL A 182 1.50 -21.73 -1.55
C VAL A 182 2.64 -21.33 -2.46
N VAL A 183 3.51 -20.43 -2.03
CA VAL A 183 4.63 -19.91 -2.83
C VAL A 183 5.87 -20.82 -2.73
N ASP A 184 6.20 -21.27 -1.52
CA ASP A 184 7.41 -22.07 -1.25
C ASP A 184 7.06 -23.30 -0.40
N PRO A 185 6.42 -24.32 -1.01
CA PRO A 185 6.00 -25.53 -0.31
C PRO A 185 7.18 -26.40 0.16
N GLU A 186 8.39 -26.20 -0.38
CA GLU A 186 9.55 -26.95 0.06
C GLU A 186 10.06 -26.46 1.42
N THR A 187 10.08 -25.14 1.61
CA THR A 187 10.50 -24.53 2.88
C THR A 187 9.37 -24.62 3.93
N TYR A 188 8.14 -24.36 3.52
CA TYR A 188 6.95 -24.34 4.39
C TYR A 188 6.11 -25.61 4.22
N ASN A 189 6.72 -26.79 4.44
CA ASN A 189 6.16 -28.11 4.14
C ASN A 189 5.42 -28.79 5.32
N ASP A 190 5.48 -28.23 6.50
CA ASP A 190 4.85 -28.80 7.69
C ASP A 190 3.83 -27.81 8.27
N PRO A 191 2.53 -28.03 8.03
CA PRO A 191 1.48 -27.14 8.56
C PRO A 191 1.40 -27.11 10.09
N GLN A 192 2.16 -27.95 10.80
CA GLN A 192 2.27 -27.88 12.26
C GLN A 192 3.49 -27.08 12.74
N LYS A 193 4.41 -26.75 11.86
CA LYS A 193 5.63 -25.99 12.23
C LYS A 193 5.33 -24.59 12.77
N TRP A 194 4.26 -23.94 12.34
CA TRP A 194 3.90 -22.65 12.90
C TRP A 194 3.59 -22.73 14.40
N SER A 195 2.90 -23.78 14.84
CA SER A 195 2.57 -24.00 16.28
C SER A 195 3.81 -24.33 17.15
N ASN A 196 4.86 -24.90 16.54
CA ASN A 196 6.11 -25.20 17.22
C ASN A 196 7.08 -24.01 17.23
N ILE A 197 6.99 -23.14 16.24
CA ILE A 197 7.80 -21.90 16.16
C ILE A 197 7.22 -20.85 17.10
N TYR A 198 5.92 -20.92 17.43
CA TYR A 198 5.15 -19.86 18.05
C TYR A 198 4.67 -20.15 19.47
N LYS A 199 5.32 -21.02 20.22
CA LYS A 199 5.04 -21.09 21.67
C LYS A 199 5.85 -20.01 22.39
N PRO A 200 5.23 -18.88 22.81
CA PRO A 200 5.89 -17.98 23.74
C PRO A 200 6.18 -18.76 25.00
N GLY A 201 7.45 -18.99 25.32
CA GLY A 201 7.85 -19.60 26.59
C GLY A 201 8.19 -21.08 26.56
N ALA A 202 8.57 -21.68 25.44
CA ALA A 202 9.25 -22.97 25.39
C ALA A 202 10.77 -22.78 25.42
#